data_7bb0a35ff72df6fcf8d0511b0fa18888
#
_entry.id   7bb0a35ff72df6fcf8d0511b0fa18888
#
_cell.length_a   1.000
_cell.length_b   1.000
_cell.length_c   1.000
_cell.angle_alpha   90.00
_cell.angle_beta   90.00
_cell.angle_gamma   90.00
#
_symmetry.space_group_name_H-M   'P 1'
#
loop_
_entity.id
_entity.type
_entity.pdbx_description
1 polymer ?
#
loop_
_entity_poly.entity_id
_entity_poly.type
_entity_poly.pdbx_seq_one_letter_code
_entity_poly.pdbx_strand_id
1 'polypeptide(L)'
;MKESFYFDSNGKSLLGVYHAPAFSNDRQHGVVLCYPFGQEYVRTHRLFKQMAVRLSRDGYHVLRFDYFGTGDSAGELTDATINIWQENVHNAIEELHDCGDVQSVSLIGLRLGGAIAALAGAASGDVHSIALWDTVSDGETYWQSLETQHQNWLISHLVKPQFAGDVREIVGFTISDAFEKSVRQLDLSALQQSPAQHILILSNSENGVSGLENHLQKSGSQVKSQQIPEQQVWQESASLENFLVPNNSLQAIQDWLDEVSG
;
A
#
# COMPACT_ATOMS: atom_id res chain seq x y z
N MET A 1 -20.49 -5.06 8.99
CA MET A 1 -20.98 -5.65 7.70
C MET A 1 -19.84 -5.59 6.70
N LYS A 2 -19.77 -6.52 5.73
CA LYS A 2 -18.78 -6.49 4.64
C LYS A 2 -19.53 -6.39 3.33
N GLU A 3 -19.18 -5.43 2.49
CA GLU A 3 -19.80 -5.21 1.19
C GLU A 3 -18.72 -5.10 0.10
N SER A 4 -18.92 -5.79 -1.02
CA SER A 4 -18.05 -5.69 -2.20
C SER A 4 -18.82 -4.96 -3.29
N PHE A 5 -18.22 -3.96 -3.89
CA PHE A 5 -18.86 -3.11 -4.88
C PHE A 5 -17.82 -2.54 -5.85
N TYR A 6 -18.29 -1.96 -6.93
CA TYR A 6 -17.43 -1.22 -7.86
C TYR A 6 -17.68 0.27 -7.72
N PHE A 7 -16.59 1.05 -7.65
CA PHE A 7 -16.63 2.51 -7.65
C PHE A 7 -15.86 3.08 -8.84
N ASP A 8 -16.19 4.30 -9.22
CA ASP A 8 -15.55 4.98 -10.34
C ASP A 8 -14.24 5.63 -9.94
N SER A 9 -13.25 5.52 -10.79
CA SER A 9 -11.98 6.26 -10.71
C SER A 9 -11.63 6.81 -12.08
N ASN A 10 -12.09 8.05 -12.36
CA ASN A 10 -11.88 8.72 -13.64
C ASN A 10 -12.33 7.87 -14.85
N GLY A 11 -13.52 7.30 -14.79
CA GLY A 11 -14.10 6.43 -15.81
C GLY A 11 -13.58 4.99 -15.81
N LYS A 12 -12.80 4.60 -14.78
CA LYS A 12 -12.30 3.24 -14.57
C LYS A 12 -13.00 2.63 -13.37
N SER A 13 -13.57 1.44 -13.56
CA SER A 13 -14.27 0.71 -12.48
C SER A 13 -13.28 -0.03 -11.59
N LEU A 14 -13.21 0.30 -10.32
CA LEU A 14 -12.33 -0.36 -9.34
C LEU A 14 -13.15 -1.20 -8.37
N LEU A 15 -12.67 -2.43 -8.08
CA LEU A 15 -13.28 -3.25 -7.04
C LEU A 15 -12.88 -2.75 -5.66
N GLY A 16 -13.89 -2.37 -4.87
CA GLY A 16 -13.77 -2.04 -3.45
C GLY A 16 -14.39 -3.10 -2.55
N VAL A 17 -13.83 -3.26 -1.36
CA VAL A 17 -14.40 -4.07 -0.30
C VAL A 17 -14.46 -3.24 0.97
N TYR A 18 -15.64 -2.75 1.27
CA TYR A 18 -15.91 -1.97 2.47
C TYR A 18 -16.21 -2.87 3.67
N HIS A 19 -15.61 -2.53 4.80
CA HIS A 19 -15.83 -3.16 6.10
C HIS A 19 -16.38 -2.09 7.04
N ALA A 20 -17.70 -2.14 7.29
CA ALA A 20 -18.34 -1.23 8.23
C ALA A 20 -17.86 -1.48 9.67
N PRO A 21 -17.81 -0.43 10.52
CA PRO A 21 -17.45 -0.55 11.92
C PRO A 21 -18.44 -1.45 12.67
N ALA A 22 -18.02 -1.96 13.82
CA ALA A 22 -18.93 -2.65 14.73
C ALA A 22 -19.95 -1.65 15.30
N PHE A 23 -21.22 -2.01 15.32
CA PHE A 23 -22.36 -1.14 15.66
C PHE A 23 -22.25 -0.35 16.98
N SER A 24 -21.38 -0.78 17.90
CA SER A 24 -21.25 -0.17 19.24
C SER A 24 -20.11 0.84 19.36
N ASN A 25 -19.26 1.01 18.33
CA ASN A 25 -18.03 1.80 18.43
C ASN A 25 -17.66 2.43 17.09
N ASP A 26 -18.57 3.24 16.53
CA ASP A 26 -18.30 3.98 15.30
C ASP A 26 -17.44 5.21 15.62
N ARG A 27 -16.20 5.23 15.09
CA ARG A 27 -15.26 6.33 15.29
C ARG A 27 -15.42 7.45 14.27
N GLN A 28 -16.28 7.29 13.27
CA GLN A 28 -16.38 8.19 12.13
C GLN A 28 -15.01 8.46 11.45
N HIS A 29 -14.11 7.46 11.53
CA HIS A 29 -12.77 7.52 10.99
C HIS A 29 -12.56 6.41 9.95
N GLY A 30 -12.14 6.81 8.75
CA GLY A 30 -11.91 5.94 7.63
C GLY A 30 -10.46 5.46 7.53
N VAL A 31 -10.27 4.24 7.04
CA VAL A 31 -8.95 3.68 6.75
C VAL A 31 -8.95 3.07 5.35
N VAL A 32 -8.12 3.61 4.45
CA VAL A 32 -7.87 3.02 3.13
C VAL A 32 -6.62 2.16 3.18
N LEU A 33 -6.73 0.92 2.72
CA LEU A 33 -5.62 -0.02 2.69
C LEU A 33 -4.98 -0.08 1.30
N CYS A 34 -3.72 0.37 1.21
CA CYS A 34 -2.94 0.48 -0.02
C CYS A 34 -2.05 -0.76 -0.19
N TYR A 35 -2.42 -1.63 -1.12
CA TYR A 35 -1.72 -2.89 -1.40
C TYR A 35 -0.33 -2.69 -2.00
N PRO A 36 0.61 -3.63 -1.78
CA PRO A 36 1.87 -3.69 -2.52
C PRO A 36 1.66 -4.19 -3.96
N PHE A 37 2.75 -4.24 -4.73
CA PHE A 37 2.76 -4.68 -6.13
C PHE A 37 3.10 -6.17 -6.29
N GLY A 38 2.56 -6.79 -7.33
CA GLY A 38 3.03 -8.06 -7.87
C GLY A 38 2.89 -9.24 -6.90
N GLN A 39 3.96 -10.02 -6.72
CA GLN A 39 3.96 -11.17 -5.81
C GLN A 39 3.75 -10.76 -4.34
N GLU A 40 4.19 -9.56 -3.95
CA GLU A 40 3.93 -9.03 -2.62
C GLU A 40 2.41 -8.86 -2.38
N TYR A 41 1.63 -8.40 -3.38
CA TYR A 41 0.16 -8.33 -3.33
C TYR A 41 -0.47 -9.72 -3.12
N VAL A 42 -0.09 -10.69 -3.96
CA VAL A 42 -0.63 -12.06 -3.89
C VAL A 42 -0.43 -12.67 -2.50
N ARG A 43 0.77 -12.49 -1.92
CA ARG A 43 1.14 -13.05 -0.62
C ARG A 43 0.45 -12.35 0.56
N THR A 44 0.14 -11.05 0.41
CA THR A 44 -0.39 -10.23 1.52
C THR A 44 -1.90 -10.00 1.45
N HIS A 45 -2.60 -10.49 0.44
CA HIS A 45 -4.05 -10.32 0.30
C HIS A 45 -4.83 -10.79 1.54
N ARG A 46 -4.47 -11.96 2.13
CA ARG A 46 -5.09 -12.46 3.36
C ARG A 46 -4.76 -11.60 4.58
N LEU A 47 -3.54 -11.08 4.64
CA LEU A 47 -3.09 -10.19 5.71
C LEU A 47 -3.91 -8.90 5.72
N PHE A 48 -4.08 -8.25 4.58
CA PHE A 48 -4.89 -7.05 4.44
C PHE A 48 -6.37 -7.28 4.77
N LYS A 49 -6.92 -8.45 4.39
CA LYS A 49 -8.27 -8.85 4.83
C LYS A 49 -8.36 -8.97 6.35
N GLN A 50 -7.36 -9.57 7.00
CA GLN A 50 -7.34 -9.69 8.46
C GLN A 50 -7.21 -8.33 9.14
N MET A 51 -6.34 -7.44 8.63
CA MET A 51 -6.20 -6.07 9.11
C MET A 51 -7.55 -5.33 9.01
N ALA A 52 -8.22 -5.38 7.87
CA ALA A 52 -9.52 -4.73 7.68
C ALA A 52 -10.58 -5.24 8.68
N VAL A 53 -10.60 -6.55 8.97
CA VAL A 53 -11.52 -7.13 9.96
C VAL A 53 -11.17 -6.67 11.39
N ARG A 54 -9.88 -6.57 11.75
CA ARG A 54 -9.46 -6.07 13.07
C ARG A 54 -9.88 -4.62 13.24
N LEU A 55 -9.47 -3.75 12.32
CA LEU A 55 -9.79 -2.32 12.36
C LEU A 55 -11.30 -2.05 12.38
N SER A 56 -12.09 -2.79 11.59
CA SER A 56 -13.54 -2.62 11.62
C SER A 56 -14.18 -3.04 12.96
N ARG A 57 -13.59 -4.00 13.68
CA ARG A 57 -14.02 -4.33 15.05
C ARG A 57 -13.66 -3.25 16.06
N ASP A 58 -12.57 -2.52 15.81
CA ASP A 58 -12.13 -1.40 16.64
C ASP A 58 -12.85 -0.09 16.32
N GLY A 59 -13.82 -0.14 15.38
CA GLY A 59 -14.72 0.97 15.09
C GLY A 59 -14.34 1.82 13.87
N TYR A 60 -13.35 1.40 13.08
CA TYR A 60 -12.97 2.09 11.85
C TYR A 60 -13.81 1.65 10.66
N HIS A 61 -14.10 2.59 9.76
CA HIS A 61 -14.60 2.31 8.42
C HIS A 61 -13.42 1.94 7.53
N VAL A 62 -13.37 0.72 6.99
CA VAL A 62 -12.18 0.27 6.25
C VAL A 62 -12.52 -0.06 4.81
N LEU A 63 -11.79 0.55 3.88
CA LEU A 63 -11.85 0.24 2.45
C LEU A 63 -10.56 -0.44 2.00
N ARG A 64 -10.69 -1.64 1.43
CA ARG A 64 -9.68 -2.31 0.63
C ARG A 64 -10.12 -2.22 -0.82
N PHE A 65 -9.21 -1.99 -1.73
CA PHE A 65 -9.54 -1.95 -3.15
C PHE A 65 -8.39 -2.49 -3.99
N ASP A 66 -8.71 -2.91 -5.20
CA ASP A 66 -7.71 -3.30 -6.19
C ASP A 66 -7.42 -2.09 -7.09
N TYR A 67 -6.13 -1.80 -7.31
CA TYR A 67 -5.74 -0.73 -8.22
C TYR A 67 -6.17 -1.04 -9.66
N PHE A 68 -6.28 -0.02 -10.51
CA PHE A 68 -6.47 -0.17 -11.94
C PHE A 68 -5.44 -1.13 -12.53
N GLY A 69 -5.91 -2.10 -13.30
CA GLY A 69 -5.08 -3.14 -13.92
C GLY A 69 -4.62 -4.24 -12.96
N THR A 70 -5.19 -4.32 -11.75
CA THR A 70 -4.89 -5.41 -10.79
C THR A 70 -6.17 -6.07 -10.27
N GLY A 71 -6.06 -7.30 -9.80
CA GLY A 71 -7.15 -8.04 -9.18
C GLY A 71 -8.41 -8.12 -10.04
N ASP A 72 -9.54 -7.69 -9.49
CA ASP A 72 -10.84 -7.65 -10.15
C ASP A 72 -11.23 -6.23 -10.62
N SER A 73 -10.33 -5.25 -10.55
CA SER A 73 -10.52 -3.91 -11.10
C SER A 73 -10.36 -3.90 -12.62
N ALA A 74 -10.93 -2.89 -13.27
CA ALA A 74 -10.86 -2.72 -14.72
C ALA A 74 -9.43 -2.50 -15.22
N GLY A 75 -9.20 -2.79 -16.51
CA GLY A 75 -7.97 -2.51 -17.24
C GLY A 75 -6.92 -3.59 -17.11
N GLU A 76 -5.79 -3.33 -17.74
CA GLU A 76 -4.62 -4.20 -17.72
C GLU A 76 -3.47 -3.50 -17.01
N LEU A 77 -2.59 -4.26 -16.37
CA LEU A 77 -1.41 -3.72 -15.67
C LEU A 77 -0.47 -2.97 -16.63
N THR A 78 -0.47 -3.34 -17.91
CA THR A 78 0.27 -2.65 -18.98
C THR A 78 -0.20 -1.21 -19.23
N ASP A 79 -1.43 -0.87 -18.84
CA ASP A 79 -1.99 0.47 -18.95
C ASP A 79 -1.84 1.29 -17.66
N ALA A 80 -1.34 0.67 -16.59
CA ALA A 80 -1.16 1.29 -15.29
C ALA A 80 0.12 2.15 -15.22
N THR A 81 0.12 3.09 -14.29
CA THR A 81 1.29 3.87 -13.84
C THR A 81 1.13 4.23 -12.37
N ILE A 82 2.20 4.66 -11.71
CA ILE A 82 2.12 5.14 -10.32
C ILE A 82 1.17 6.33 -10.20
N ASN A 83 1.10 7.23 -11.17
CA ASN A 83 0.16 8.35 -11.15
C ASN A 83 -1.31 7.88 -11.18
N ILE A 84 -1.64 6.88 -12.01
CA ILE A 84 -2.99 6.29 -12.03
C ILE A 84 -3.30 5.65 -10.67
N TRP A 85 -2.37 4.92 -10.08
CA TRP A 85 -2.57 4.30 -8.77
C TRP A 85 -2.70 5.33 -7.64
N GLN A 86 -1.97 6.45 -7.73
CA GLN A 86 -2.14 7.58 -6.82
C GLN A 86 -3.55 8.19 -6.91
N GLU A 87 -4.06 8.39 -8.14
CA GLU A 87 -5.44 8.82 -8.37
C GLU A 87 -6.46 7.81 -7.83
N ASN A 88 -6.19 6.51 -7.98
CA ASN A 88 -7.06 5.47 -7.42
C ASN A 88 -7.15 5.55 -5.88
N VAL A 89 -6.04 5.87 -5.19
CA VAL A 89 -6.07 6.09 -3.72
C VAL A 89 -6.92 7.31 -3.38
N HIS A 90 -6.78 8.41 -4.13
CA HIS A 90 -7.59 9.60 -3.93
C HIS A 90 -9.09 9.31 -4.08
N ASN A 91 -9.49 8.63 -5.15
CA ASN A 91 -10.89 8.26 -5.37
C ASN A 91 -11.39 7.23 -4.32
N ALA A 92 -10.52 6.37 -3.81
CA ALA A 92 -10.86 5.46 -2.70
C ALA A 92 -11.08 6.21 -1.37
N ILE A 93 -10.40 7.34 -1.15
CA ILE A 93 -10.65 8.24 -0.01
C ILE A 93 -12.05 8.89 -0.16
N GLU A 94 -12.36 9.43 -1.34
CA GLU A 94 -13.67 10.03 -1.63
C GLU A 94 -14.80 9.01 -1.45
N GLU A 95 -14.64 7.81 -2.01
CA GLU A 95 -15.60 6.72 -1.87
C GLU A 95 -15.84 6.32 -0.41
N LEU A 96 -14.78 6.34 0.41
CA LEU A 96 -14.88 6.01 1.83
C LEU A 96 -15.65 7.10 2.61
N HIS A 97 -15.52 8.37 2.24
CA HIS A 97 -16.33 9.45 2.78
C HIS A 97 -17.82 9.25 2.44
N ASP A 98 -18.13 8.86 1.20
CA ASP A 98 -19.50 8.63 0.74
C ASP A 98 -20.14 7.40 1.40
N CYS A 99 -19.40 6.30 1.53
CA CYS A 99 -19.88 5.04 2.12
C CYS A 99 -20.04 5.11 3.64
N GLY A 100 -19.17 5.85 4.32
CA GLY A 100 -18.99 5.75 5.76
C GLY A 100 -19.41 6.97 6.56
N ASP A 101 -19.74 8.10 5.92
CA ASP A 101 -19.94 9.40 6.61
C ASP A 101 -18.78 9.73 7.57
N VAL A 102 -17.54 9.43 7.11
CA VAL A 102 -16.33 9.61 7.93
C VAL A 102 -15.84 11.05 7.90
N GLN A 103 -15.33 11.52 9.03
CA GLN A 103 -14.84 12.90 9.18
C GLN A 103 -13.34 13.03 8.86
N SER A 104 -12.59 11.93 8.97
CA SER A 104 -11.15 11.89 8.72
C SER A 104 -10.75 10.55 8.13
N VAL A 105 -9.68 10.54 7.35
CA VAL A 105 -9.19 9.31 6.69
C VAL A 105 -7.69 9.12 6.97
N SER A 106 -7.34 7.88 7.26
CA SER A 106 -5.96 7.41 7.36
C SER A 106 -5.65 6.41 6.25
N LEU A 107 -4.38 6.33 5.87
CA LEU A 107 -3.90 5.36 4.89
C LEU A 107 -2.95 4.36 5.56
N ILE A 108 -3.04 3.10 5.19
CA ILE A 108 -2.06 2.08 5.59
C ILE A 108 -1.52 1.44 4.33
N GLY A 109 -0.23 1.59 4.08
CA GLY A 109 0.40 1.06 2.88
C GLY A 109 1.63 0.19 3.18
N LEU A 110 1.71 -0.94 2.50
CA LEU A 110 2.83 -1.87 2.58
C LEU A 110 3.69 -1.76 1.31
N ARG A 111 5.01 -1.71 1.46
CA ARG A 111 5.96 -1.70 0.35
C ARG A 111 5.65 -0.57 -0.64
N LEU A 112 5.42 -0.90 -1.94
CA LEU A 112 5.03 0.08 -2.96
C LEU A 112 3.71 0.79 -2.62
N GLY A 113 2.75 0.08 -1.98
CA GLY A 113 1.51 0.68 -1.51
C GLY A 113 1.71 1.78 -0.48
N GLY A 114 2.74 1.67 0.36
CA GLY A 114 3.12 2.73 1.30
C GLY A 114 3.63 3.98 0.58
N ALA A 115 4.43 3.80 -0.48
CA ALA A 115 4.91 4.91 -1.28
C ALA A 115 3.75 5.63 -2.02
N ILE A 116 2.82 4.86 -2.58
CA ILE A 116 1.63 5.41 -3.25
C ILE A 116 0.74 6.17 -2.26
N ALA A 117 0.56 5.63 -1.05
CA ALA A 117 -0.16 6.31 0.03
C ALA A 117 0.48 7.65 0.40
N ALA A 118 1.82 7.70 0.52
CA ALA A 118 2.54 8.94 0.79
C ALA A 118 2.41 9.97 -0.35
N LEU A 119 2.50 9.52 -1.62
CA LEU A 119 2.28 10.39 -2.78
C LEU A 119 0.85 10.94 -2.82
N ALA A 120 -0.15 10.08 -2.59
CA ALA A 120 -1.55 10.47 -2.58
C ALA A 120 -1.84 11.47 -1.44
N GLY A 121 -1.35 11.21 -0.23
CA GLY A 121 -1.51 12.09 0.91
C GLY A 121 -0.86 13.46 0.69
N ALA A 122 0.36 13.51 0.13
CA ALA A 122 1.03 14.75 -0.20
C ALA A 122 0.29 15.58 -1.27
N ALA A 123 -0.43 14.92 -2.19
CA ALA A 123 -1.20 15.58 -3.24
C ALA A 123 -2.56 16.08 -2.74
N SER A 124 -3.24 15.35 -1.84
CA SER A 124 -4.55 15.75 -1.30
C SER A 124 -4.43 16.78 -0.18
N GLY A 125 -3.45 16.63 0.71
CA GLY A 125 -3.19 17.55 1.81
C GLY A 125 -4.14 17.44 3.00
N ASP A 126 -5.10 16.53 2.98
CA ASP A 126 -6.17 16.33 3.98
C ASP A 126 -6.16 14.96 4.66
N VAL A 127 -5.17 14.12 4.34
CA VAL A 127 -5.00 12.81 4.99
C VAL A 127 -4.57 13.01 6.45
N HIS A 128 -5.33 12.44 7.38
CA HIS A 128 -5.09 12.58 8.81
C HIS A 128 -3.80 11.87 9.24
N SER A 129 -3.65 10.60 8.88
CA SER A 129 -2.46 9.83 9.23
C SER A 129 -2.10 8.76 8.21
N ILE A 130 -0.81 8.37 8.17
CA ILE A 130 -0.31 7.33 7.25
C ILE A 130 0.59 6.36 7.98
N ALA A 131 0.30 5.06 7.89
CA ALA A 131 1.22 4.02 8.29
C ALA A 131 2.01 3.52 7.06
N LEU A 132 3.30 3.75 7.06
CA LEU A 132 4.28 3.36 6.05
C LEU A 132 4.96 2.06 6.51
N TRP A 133 4.46 0.91 6.05
CA TRP A 133 4.96 -0.39 6.47
C TRP A 133 5.99 -0.94 5.48
N ASP A 134 7.24 -1.08 5.90
CA ASP A 134 8.40 -1.46 5.06
C ASP A 134 8.38 -0.78 3.68
N THR A 135 8.07 0.48 3.69
CA THR A 135 7.73 1.27 2.50
C THR A 135 8.90 1.40 1.54
N VAL A 136 8.60 1.41 0.25
CA VAL A 136 9.56 1.74 -0.81
C VAL A 136 9.80 3.24 -0.79
N SER A 137 11.00 3.68 -0.40
CA SER A 137 11.38 5.10 -0.41
C SER A 137 12.05 5.52 -1.71
N ASP A 138 12.70 4.59 -2.42
CA ASP A 138 13.42 4.79 -3.68
C ASP A 138 12.99 3.71 -4.69
N GLY A 139 12.38 4.16 -5.78
CA GLY A 139 11.79 3.30 -6.80
C GLY A 139 12.83 2.60 -7.66
N GLU A 140 14.00 3.23 -7.91
CA GLU A 140 15.08 2.62 -8.68
C GLU A 140 15.66 1.41 -7.93
N THR A 141 15.96 1.57 -6.65
CA THR A 141 16.46 0.48 -5.81
C THR A 141 15.43 -0.66 -5.69
N TYR A 142 14.15 -0.32 -5.53
CA TYR A 142 13.08 -1.30 -5.49
C TYR A 142 12.99 -2.09 -6.79
N TRP A 143 13.02 -1.40 -7.93
CA TRP A 143 12.93 -2.04 -9.24
C TRP A 143 14.11 -2.97 -9.52
N GLN A 144 15.34 -2.56 -9.18
CA GLN A 144 16.53 -3.41 -9.28
C GLN A 144 16.39 -4.69 -8.44
N SER A 145 15.73 -4.59 -7.28
CA SER A 145 15.44 -5.77 -6.46
C SER A 145 14.47 -6.74 -7.13
N LEU A 146 13.44 -6.23 -7.80
CA LEU A 146 12.48 -7.04 -8.58
C LEU A 146 13.16 -7.70 -9.78
N GLU A 147 14.02 -6.98 -10.50
CA GLU A 147 14.82 -7.54 -11.61
C GLU A 147 15.73 -8.69 -11.12
N THR A 148 16.39 -8.50 -9.99
CA THR A 148 17.22 -9.53 -9.37
C THR A 148 16.40 -10.77 -8.99
N GLN A 149 15.22 -10.58 -8.38
CA GLN A 149 14.30 -11.68 -8.06
C GLN A 149 13.83 -12.39 -9.33
N HIS A 150 13.46 -11.67 -10.36
CA HIS A 150 13.04 -12.23 -11.64
C HIS A 150 14.13 -13.05 -12.30
N GLN A 151 15.37 -12.54 -12.35
CA GLN A 151 16.52 -13.26 -12.89
C GLN A 151 16.80 -14.57 -12.13
N ASN A 152 16.77 -14.52 -10.80
CA ASN A 152 16.95 -15.71 -9.96
C ASN A 152 15.85 -16.75 -10.22
N TRP A 153 14.60 -16.30 -10.40
CA TRP A 153 13.48 -17.18 -10.73
C TRP A 153 13.67 -17.84 -12.10
N LEU A 154 14.03 -17.09 -13.14
CA LEU A 154 14.29 -17.60 -14.48
C LEU A 154 15.40 -18.66 -14.47
N ILE A 155 16.51 -18.40 -13.75
CA ILE A 155 17.63 -19.34 -13.63
C ILE A 155 17.19 -20.64 -12.93
N SER A 156 16.47 -20.50 -11.80
CA SER A 156 16.03 -21.66 -11.01
C SER A 156 15.05 -22.57 -11.75
N HIS A 157 14.23 -22.00 -12.65
CA HIS A 157 13.23 -22.73 -13.42
C HIS A 157 13.66 -23.06 -14.86
N LEU A 158 14.89 -22.69 -15.25
CA LEU A 158 15.43 -22.90 -16.61
C LEU A 158 14.56 -22.29 -17.71
N VAL A 159 13.88 -21.18 -17.43
CA VAL A 159 13.01 -20.45 -18.36
C VAL A 159 13.81 -19.35 -19.06
N LYS A 160 13.53 -19.16 -20.36
CA LYS A 160 14.10 -18.04 -21.12
C LYS A 160 13.14 -16.82 -21.02
N PRO A 161 13.69 -15.60 -20.85
CA PRO A 161 12.88 -14.38 -20.87
C PRO A 161 12.08 -14.28 -22.18
N GLN A 162 10.82 -13.90 -22.07
CA GLN A 162 9.98 -13.60 -23.23
C GLN A 162 9.69 -12.09 -23.23
N PHE A 163 10.01 -11.43 -24.33
CA PHE A 163 9.73 -10.01 -24.56
C PHE A 163 8.96 -9.84 -25.85
N ALA A 164 7.96 -8.96 -25.86
CA ALA A 164 7.18 -8.62 -27.04
C ALA A 164 6.95 -7.10 -27.08
N GLY A 165 7.71 -6.39 -27.89
CA GLY A 165 7.60 -4.93 -28.02
C GLY A 165 7.99 -4.17 -26.75
N ASP A 166 7.12 -3.27 -26.32
CA ASP A 166 7.23 -2.40 -25.12
C ASP A 166 6.64 -3.05 -23.86
N VAL A 167 6.43 -4.37 -23.90
CA VAL A 167 5.85 -5.15 -22.84
C VAL A 167 6.82 -6.23 -22.40
N ARG A 168 7.03 -6.36 -21.10
CA ARG A 168 7.90 -7.37 -20.52
C ARG A 168 7.29 -8.00 -19.28
N GLU A 169 7.84 -9.13 -18.88
CA GLU A 169 7.47 -9.81 -17.66
C GLU A 169 8.45 -9.44 -16.53
N ILE A 170 7.91 -9.17 -15.35
CA ILE A 170 8.66 -9.02 -14.11
C ILE A 170 8.00 -9.83 -13.00
N VAL A 171 8.69 -10.81 -12.44
CA VAL A 171 8.23 -11.69 -11.33
C VAL A 171 6.82 -12.29 -11.59
N GLY A 172 6.51 -12.66 -12.85
CA GLY A 172 5.23 -13.25 -13.25
C GLY A 172 4.12 -12.24 -13.60
N PHE A 173 4.45 -10.97 -13.72
CA PHE A 173 3.50 -9.92 -14.13
C PHE A 173 3.93 -9.26 -15.42
N THR A 174 3.00 -9.09 -16.35
CA THR A 174 3.22 -8.38 -17.59
C THR A 174 3.08 -6.89 -17.37
N ILE A 175 4.11 -6.12 -17.69
CA ILE A 175 4.17 -4.67 -17.47
C ILE A 175 4.58 -3.93 -18.74
N SER A 176 4.26 -2.64 -18.83
CA SER A 176 4.76 -1.73 -19.85
C SER A 176 6.01 -0.97 -19.40
N ASP A 177 6.75 -0.42 -20.37
CA ASP A 177 7.86 0.49 -20.09
C ASP A 177 7.39 1.75 -19.34
N ALA A 178 6.14 2.18 -19.56
CA ALA A 178 5.55 3.32 -18.85
C ALA A 178 5.36 3.03 -17.36
N PHE A 179 4.86 1.82 -17.02
CA PHE A 179 4.73 1.39 -15.62
C PHE A 179 6.09 1.35 -14.93
N GLU A 180 7.07 0.63 -15.51
CA GLU A 180 8.43 0.56 -14.97
C GLU A 180 9.02 1.94 -14.74
N LYS A 181 9.00 2.80 -15.77
CA LYS A 181 9.55 4.16 -15.67
C LYS A 181 8.90 4.93 -14.53
N SER A 182 7.58 4.80 -14.36
CA SER A 182 6.86 5.48 -13.29
C SER A 182 7.27 4.98 -11.89
N VAL A 183 7.54 3.68 -11.74
CA VAL A 183 8.05 3.10 -10.48
C VAL A 183 9.48 3.57 -10.22
N ARG A 184 10.39 3.49 -11.22
CA ARG A 184 11.80 3.90 -11.06
C ARG A 184 11.95 5.39 -10.69
N GLN A 185 11.04 6.24 -11.14
CA GLN A 185 11.04 7.68 -10.83
C GLN A 185 10.52 8.03 -9.43
N LEU A 186 9.99 7.05 -8.70
CA LEU A 186 9.49 7.27 -7.36
C LEU A 186 10.64 7.55 -6.39
N ASP A 187 10.53 8.68 -5.67
CA ASP A 187 11.49 9.09 -4.63
C ASP A 187 10.73 9.85 -3.53
N LEU A 188 10.55 9.22 -2.37
CA LEU A 188 9.88 9.86 -1.23
C LEU A 188 10.71 10.96 -0.58
N SER A 189 12.02 11.00 -0.83
CA SER A 189 12.87 12.09 -0.35
C SER A 189 12.69 13.40 -1.15
N ALA A 190 12.04 13.31 -2.31
CA ALA A 190 11.72 14.45 -3.18
C ALA A 190 10.35 15.09 -2.86
N LEU A 191 9.56 14.53 -1.93
CA LEU A 191 8.27 15.09 -1.53
C LEU A 191 8.45 16.52 -1.00
N GLN A 192 7.67 17.45 -1.56
CA GLN A 192 7.72 18.87 -1.18
C GLN A 192 6.72 19.24 -0.08
N GLN A 193 5.69 18.40 0.09
CA GLN A 193 4.62 18.61 1.05
C GLN A 193 4.53 17.43 2.01
N SER A 194 4.06 17.69 3.22
CA SER A 194 3.78 16.65 4.20
C SER A 194 2.67 15.72 3.69
N PRO A 195 2.87 14.39 3.68
CA PRO A 195 1.84 13.45 3.24
C PRO A 195 0.66 13.34 4.20
N ALA A 196 0.87 13.59 5.49
CA ALA A 196 -0.14 13.57 6.53
C ALA A 196 0.35 14.28 7.79
N GLN A 197 -0.59 14.61 8.70
CA GLN A 197 -0.23 15.17 9.99
C GLN A 197 0.57 14.20 10.85
N HIS A 198 0.15 12.93 10.90
CA HIS A 198 0.80 11.86 11.68
C HIS A 198 1.30 10.76 10.75
N ILE A 199 2.54 10.32 10.95
CA ILE A 199 3.14 9.25 10.16
C ILE A 199 3.76 8.22 11.08
N LEU A 200 3.37 6.94 10.89
CA LEU A 200 4.10 5.80 11.43
C LEU A 200 5.02 5.25 10.35
N ILE A 201 6.31 5.14 10.63
CA ILE A 201 7.23 4.35 9.83
C ILE A 201 7.49 3.05 10.58
N LEU A 202 6.96 1.95 10.03
CA LEU A 202 7.17 0.62 10.54
C LEU A 202 8.16 -0.12 9.66
N SER A 203 9.29 -0.55 10.21
CA SER A 203 10.37 -1.21 9.47
C SER A 203 10.82 -2.51 10.13
N ASN A 204 11.19 -3.47 9.32
CA ASN A 204 11.82 -4.70 9.78
C ASN A 204 13.33 -4.53 10.10
N SER A 205 14.00 -3.55 9.48
CA SER A 205 15.44 -3.30 9.63
C SER A 205 15.76 -1.85 9.95
N GLU A 206 16.89 -1.62 10.64
CA GLU A 206 17.33 -0.26 11.04
C GLU A 206 17.77 0.63 9.86
N ASN A 207 18.23 0.03 8.76
CA ASN A 207 19.00 0.74 7.74
C ASN A 207 18.19 1.57 6.72
N GLY A 208 16.85 1.56 6.78
CA GLY A 208 16.02 2.23 5.76
C GLY A 208 15.24 3.46 6.25
N VAL A 209 15.24 3.73 7.54
CA VAL A 209 14.24 4.61 8.16
C VAL A 209 14.72 6.04 8.39
N SER A 210 15.98 6.23 8.81
CA SER A 210 16.45 7.53 9.33
C SER A 210 16.44 8.69 8.33
N GLY A 211 16.71 8.41 7.05
CA GLY A 211 16.70 9.45 6.00
C GLY A 211 15.28 9.94 5.70
N LEU A 212 14.35 9.01 5.51
CA LEU A 212 12.94 9.30 5.24
C LEU A 212 12.27 9.98 6.44
N GLU A 213 12.51 9.48 7.66
CA GLU A 213 11.99 10.07 8.89
C GLU A 213 12.36 11.56 9.01
N ASN A 214 13.65 11.88 8.88
CA ASN A 214 14.14 13.26 8.95
C ASN A 214 13.52 14.15 7.87
N HIS A 215 13.31 13.61 6.67
CA HIS A 215 12.69 14.34 5.57
C HIS A 215 11.22 14.67 5.87
N LEU A 216 10.44 13.68 6.32
CA LEU A 216 9.03 13.84 6.63
C LEU A 216 8.79 14.75 7.84
N GLN A 217 9.67 14.70 8.86
CA GLN A 217 9.63 15.65 9.98
C GLN A 217 9.88 17.09 9.53
N LYS A 218 10.85 17.30 8.63
CA LYS A 218 11.14 18.64 8.06
C LYS A 218 10.00 19.18 7.21
N SER A 219 9.22 18.33 6.55
CA SER A 219 8.03 18.74 5.79
C SER A 219 6.80 19.00 6.67
N GLY A 220 6.89 18.79 7.99
CA GLY A 220 5.88 19.20 8.97
C GLY A 220 5.06 18.04 9.58
N SER A 221 5.35 16.78 9.25
CA SER A 221 4.68 15.63 9.84
C SER A 221 5.19 15.32 11.26
N GLN A 222 4.31 14.83 12.12
CA GLN A 222 4.68 14.16 13.36
C GLN A 222 5.00 12.69 13.04
N VAL A 223 6.28 12.33 13.07
CA VAL A 223 6.73 10.99 12.66
C VAL A 223 7.11 10.15 13.88
N LYS A 224 6.52 8.95 13.96
CA LYS A 224 6.89 7.89 14.89
C LYS A 224 7.53 6.76 14.08
N SER A 225 8.74 6.38 14.44
CA SER A 225 9.43 5.27 13.81
C SER A 225 9.51 4.10 14.77
N GLN A 226 9.20 2.91 14.29
CA GLN A 226 9.24 1.69 15.07
C GLN A 226 9.86 0.54 14.26
N GLN A 227 10.82 -0.15 14.87
CA GLN A 227 11.39 -1.36 14.30
C GLN A 227 10.70 -2.59 14.91
N ILE A 228 10.19 -3.47 14.06
CA ILE A 228 9.63 -4.76 14.47
C ILE A 228 10.28 -5.86 13.62
N PRO A 229 11.25 -6.60 14.19
CA PRO A 229 11.89 -7.71 13.49
C PRO A 229 10.93 -8.91 13.44
N GLU A 230 10.14 -8.98 12.38
CA GLU A 230 9.23 -10.10 12.08
C GLU A 230 9.58 -10.71 10.71
N GLN A 231 9.08 -11.91 10.47
CA GLN A 231 9.21 -12.53 9.15
C GLN A 231 8.41 -11.70 8.12
N GLN A 232 9.11 -11.27 7.07
CA GLN A 232 8.50 -10.54 5.96
C GLN A 232 7.73 -11.50 5.07
N VAL A 233 6.43 -11.66 5.34
CA VAL A 233 5.54 -12.61 4.64
C VAL A 233 5.38 -12.33 3.13
N TRP A 234 5.75 -11.15 2.68
CA TRP A 234 5.74 -10.75 1.27
C TRP A 234 6.99 -11.17 0.51
N GLN A 235 8.07 -11.60 1.20
CA GLN A 235 9.29 -12.07 0.54
C GLN A 235 9.15 -13.51 0.05
N GLU A 236 9.88 -13.85 -1.00
CA GLU A 236 9.86 -15.16 -1.66
C GLU A 236 10.31 -16.31 -0.74
N SER A 237 11.17 -16.03 0.24
CA SER A 237 11.66 -17.00 1.21
C SER A 237 10.62 -17.48 2.22
N ALA A 238 9.47 -16.77 2.32
CA ALA A 238 8.37 -17.20 3.17
C ALA A 238 7.63 -18.36 2.49
N SER A 239 7.70 -19.58 3.07
CA SER A 239 6.96 -20.72 2.53
C SER A 239 5.46 -20.46 2.60
N LEU A 240 4.74 -20.73 1.50
CA LEU A 240 3.27 -20.59 1.44
C LEU A 240 2.55 -21.52 2.43
N GLU A 241 3.22 -22.58 2.89
CA GLU A 241 2.68 -23.55 3.85
C GLU A 241 2.65 -23.03 5.29
N ASN A 242 3.56 -22.11 5.65
CA ASN A 242 3.62 -21.50 6.98
C ASN A 242 3.30 -20.01 6.89
N PHE A 243 2.04 -19.68 6.62
CA PHE A 243 1.57 -18.30 6.62
C PHE A 243 1.53 -17.75 8.06
N LEU A 244 2.68 -17.27 8.52
CA LEU A 244 2.76 -16.55 9.79
C LEU A 244 2.23 -15.14 9.60
N VAL A 245 1.15 -14.82 10.30
CA VAL A 245 0.63 -13.45 10.33
C VAL A 245 1.59 -12.58 11.16
N PRO A 246 2.10 -11.45 10.64
CA PRO A 246 2.96 -10.54 11.40
C PRO A 246 2.13 -9.78 12.46
N ASN A 247 1.80 -10.48 13.54
CA ASN A 247 0.87 -9.98 14.55
C ASN A 247 1.41 -8.77 15.31
N ASN A 248 2.73 -8.68 15.54
CA ASN A 248 3.30 -7.54 16.24
C ASN A 248 3.23 -6.28 15.39
N SER A 249 3.48 -6.39 14.07
CA SER A 249 3.33 -5.28 13.13
C SER A 249 1.88 -4.82 13.03
N LEU A 250 0.93 -5.77 12.93
CA LEU A 250 -0.50 -5.45 12.91
C LEU A 250 -0.93 -4.73 14.19
N GLN A 251 -0.49 -5.24 15.36
CA GLN A 251 -0.82 -4.63 16.65
C GLN A 251 -0.21 -3.24 16.78
N ALA A 252 1.04 -3.05 16.37
CA ALA A 252 1.70 -1.74 16.42
C ALA A 252 0.98 -0.69 15.55
N ILE A 253 0.49 -1.09 14.38
CA ILE A 253 -0.30 -0.20 13.52
C ILE A 253 -1.64 0.15 14.19
N GLN A 254 -2.35 -0.85 14.77
CA GLN A 254 -3.60 -0.63 15.49
C GLN A 254 -3.42 0.32 16.67
N ASP A 255 -2.45 0.03 17.57
CA ASP A 255 -2.18 0.84 18.76
C ASP A 255 -1.82 2.28 18.39
N TRP A 256 -1.00 2.46 17.34
CA TRP A 256 -0.64 3.78 16.87
C TRP A 256 -1.84 4.53 16.25
N LEU A 257 -2.65 3.83 15.46
CA LEU A 257 -3.84 4.43 14.86
C LEU A 257 -4.84 4.89 15.94
N ASP A 258 -5.02 4.08 16.99
CA ASP A 258 -5.82 4.44 18.17
C ASP A 258 -5.28 5.67 18.90
N GLU A 259 -3.95 5.80 19.00
CA GLU A 259 -3.26 6.94 19.63
C GLU A 259 -3.51 8.27 18.88
N VAL A 260 -3.54 8.23 17.53
CA VAL A 260 -3.62 9.45 16.71
C VAL A 260 -5.04 9.79 16.24
N SER A 261 -6.01 8.86 16.36
CA SER A 261 -7.42 9.03 15.94
C SER A 261 -8.38 9.24 17.11
N GLY A 262 -7.85 9.28 18.35
CA GLY A 262 -8.63 9.39 19.59
C GLY A 262 -9.03 10.79 19.97
#